data_f7a0a3b24f82219a774c35f26097f890
#
_entry.id   f7a0a3b24f82219a774c35f26097f890
#
_cell.length_a   1.000
_cell.length_b   1.000
_cell.length_c   1.000
_cell.angle_alpha   90.00
_cell.angle_beta   90.00
_cell.angle_gamma   90.00
#
_symmetry.space_group_name_H-M   'P 1'
#
loop_
_entity.id
_entity.type
_entity.pdbx_description
1 polymer ?
#
loop_
_entity_poly.entity_id
_entity_poly.type
_entity_poly.pdbx_seq_one_letter_code
_entity_poly.pdbx_strand_id
1 'polypeptide(L)'
;MKITQVRLGRISTPLRVPFKTALRTVNSVEDVIVELHTDTGAVGYGEAPPTGVITGDTAGAIIGAIQDHIAPAILGRDLDEFEDLTAAVQKALVHNTSAKAAVDMALWDLLGQKYNAPVYRMLGGARKNIVTDITISVNPPEEMARDARTAIARGYDCLKVKVGIDPELDVARLAAVREAVGK
;
A
#
# COMPACT_ATOMS: atom_id res chain seq x y z
N MET A 1 6.24 -24.83 10.25
CA MET A 1 5.01 -24.00 10.00
C MET A 1 4.72 -24.02 8.52
N LYS A 2 3.81 -24.91 8.11
CA LYS A 2 3.52 -25.13 6.67
C LYS A 2 2.34 -24.29 6.21
N ILE A 3 2.41 -23.73 5.02
CA ILE A 3 1.32 -22.99 4.38
C ILE A 3 0.28 -24.01 3.89
N THR A 4 -0.93 -23.94 4.45
CA THR A 4 -2.01 -24.91 4.16
C THR A 4 -3.07 -24.36 3.25
N GLN A 5 -3.28 -23.05 3.25
CA GLN A 5 -4.31 -22.39 2.44
C GLN A 5 -3.94 -20.95 2.12
N VAL A 6 -4.28 -20.52 0.90
CA VAL A 6 -4.29 -19.11 0.49
C VAL A 6 -5.73 -18.66 0.33
N ARG A 7 -6.15 -17.63 1.05
CA ARG A 7 -7.47 -17.02 0.93
C ARG A 7 -7.34 -15.60 0.43
N LEU A 8 -8.28 -15.18 -0.41
CA LEU A 8 -8.34 -13.84 -0.94
C LEU A 8 -9.65 -13.18 -0.56
N GLY A 9 -9.56 -11.93 -0.12
CA GLY A 9 -10.68 -11.05 0.16
C GLY A 9 -10.59 -9.76 -0.64
N ARG A 10 -11.70 -9.01 -0.71
CA ARG A 10 -11.72 -7.65 -1.24
C ARG A 10 -12.29 -6.71 -0.19
N ILE A 11 -11.64 -5.58 -0.02
CA ILE A 11 -12.10 -4.48 0.82
C ILE A 11 -12.44 -3.30 -0.08
N SER A 12 -13.57 -2.65 0.19
CA SER A 12 -13.95 -1.37 -0.39
C SER A 12 -14.39 -0.45 0.73
N THR A 13 -13.72 0.70 0.87
CA THR A 13 -14.02 1.66 1.93
C THR A 13 -14.15 3.07 1.34
N PRO A 14 -15.30 3.76 1.53
CA PRO A 14 -15.47 5.11 1.04
C PRO A 14 -14.53 6.09 1.76
N LEU A 15 -13.96 7.01 1.00
CA LEU A 15 -13.18 8.11 1.56
C LEU A 15 -14.10 9.19 2.13
N ARG A 16 -13.73 9.76 3.28
CA ARG A 16 -14.45 10.92 3.87
C ARG A 16 -14.41 12.16 2.97
N VAL A 17 -13.29 12.33 2.25
CA VAL A 17 -13.08 13.39 1.28
C VAL A 17 -12.46 12.75 0.03
N PRO A 18 -12.98 13.04 -1.18
CA PRO A 18 -12.39 12.52 -2.41
C PRO A 18 -10.91 12.89 -2.55
N PHE A 19 -10.07 11.93 -2.92
CA PHE A 19 -8.66 12.17 -3.17
C PHE A 19 -8.42 12.44 -4.64
N LYS A 20 -7.95 13.66 -4.96
CA LYS A 20 -7.77 14.14 -6.33
C LYS A 20 -6.31 14.27 -6.70
N THR A 21 -5.96 13.76 -7.85
CA THR A 21 -4.65 13.88 -8.49
C THR A 21 -4.82 14.39 -9.92
N ALA A 22 -3.73 14.68 -10.62
CA ALA A 22 -3.79 15.02 -12.05
C ALA A 22 -4.39 13.89 -12.91
N LEU A 23 -4.27 12.62 -12.47
CA LEU A 23 -4.68 11.45 -13.24
C LEU A 23 -6.09 10.97 -12.94
N ARG A 24 -6.58 11.16 -11.70
CA ARG A 24 -7.87 10.59 -11.27
C ARG A 24 -8.42 11.23 -10.00
N THR A 25 -9.72 11.02 -9.81
CA THR A 25 -10.38 11.22 -8.51
C THR A 25 -10.72 9.85 -7.92
N VAL A 26 -10.35 9.63 -6.66
CA VAL A 26 -10.62 8.42 -5.89
C VAL A 26 -11.67 8.74 -4.84
N ASN A 27 -12.78 8.00 -4.83
CA ASN A 27 -13.88 8.16 -3.87
C ASN A 27 -13.92 7.01 -2.84
N SER A 28 -13.31 5.86 -3.17
CA SER A 28 -13.18 4.69 -2.28
C SER A 28 -11.78 4.11 -2.40
N VAL A 29 -11.30 3.50 -1.33
CA VAL A 29 -10.13 2.62 -1.35
C VAL A 29 -10.62 1.23 -1.67
N GLU A 30 -10.02 0.63 -2.70
CA GLU A 30 -10.22 -0.77 -3.07
C GLU A 30 -8.93 -1.53 -2.79
N ASP A 31 -9.05 -2.71 -2.17
CA ASP A 31 -7.88 -3.53 -1.89
C ASP A 31 -8.17 -5.03 -2.02
N VAL A 32 -7.15 -5.80 -2.43
CA VAL A 32 -7.16 -7.26 -2.40
C VAL A 32 -6.34 -7.69 -1.20
N ILE A 33 -7.00 -8.37 -0.26
CA ILE A 33 -6.35 -8.91 0.94
C ILE A 33 -5.97 -10.36 0.70
N VAL A 34 -4.76 -10.70 1.13
CA VAL A 34 -4.21 -12.05 1.10
C VAL A 34 -4.09 -12.56 2.54
N GLU A 35 -4.62 -13.75 2.79
CA GLU A 35 -4.40 -14.51 4.01
C GLU A 35 -3.65 -15.79 3.67
N LEU A 36 -2.51 -16.01 4.30
CA LEU A 36 -1.77 -17.27 4.29
C LEU A 36 -2.04 -18.02 5.59
N HIS A 37 -2.82 -19.10 5.51
CA HIS A 37 -3.11 -19.94 6.66
C HIS A 37 -2.06 -21.04 6.80
N THR A 38 -1.75 -21.43 8.04
CA THR A 38 -0.73 -22.44 8.34
C THR A 38 -1.31 -23.61 9.13
N ASP A 39 -0.56 -24.72 9.17
CA ASP A 39 -0.86 -25.92 9.98
C ASP A 39 -0.81 -25.67 11.50
N THR A 40 -0.22 -24.57 11.93
CA THR A 40 -0.17 -24.15 13.34
C THR A 40 -1.33 -23.25 13.75
N GLY A 41 -2.20 -22.88 12.82
CA GLY A 41 -3.28 -21.93 13.03
C GLY A 41 -2.88 -20.46 12.91
N ALA A 42 -1.61 -20.15 12.69
CA ALA A 42 -1.15 -18.80 12.41
C ALA A 42 -1.66 -18.34 11.02
N VAL A 43 -1.99 -17.06 10.89
CA VAL A 43 -2.42 -16.44 9.64
C VAL A 43 -1.56 -15.23 9.37
N GLY A 44 -0.92 -15.19 8.20
CA GLY A 44 -0.19 -14.02 7.72
C GLY A 44 -1.04 -13.19 6.76
N TYR A 45 -0.90 -11.88 6.83
CA TYR A 45 -1.69 -10.93 6.06
C TYR A 45 -0.83 -10.11 5.11
N GLY A 46 -1.36 -9.88 3.91
CA GLY A 46 -0.82 -8.95 2.92
C GLY A 46 -1.91 -8.29 2.12
N GLU A 47 -1.57 -7.24 1.40
CA GLU A 47 -2.53 -6.47 0.61
C GLU A 47 -1.97 -6.04 -0.74
N ALA A 48 -2.85 -5.86 -1.72
CA ALA A 48 -2.51 -5.36 -3.04
C ALA A 48 -3.59 -4.40 -3.56
N PRO A 49 -3.32 -3.07 -3.59
CA PRO A 49 -4.24 -2.10 -4.14
C PRO A 49 -4.29 -2.17 -5.67
N PRO A 50 -5.46 -2.39 -6.29
CA PRO A 50 -5.61 -2.36 -7.73
C PRO A 50 -5.57 -0.91 -8.24
N THR A 51 -4.44 -0.50 -8.82
CA THR A 51 -4.22 0.86 -9.30
C THR A 51 -3.96 0.88 -10.81
N GLY A 52 -4.96 0.48 -11.60
CA GLY A 52 -4.85 0.30 -13.05
C GLY A 52 -4.25 1.49 -13.82
N VAL A 53 -4.52 2.73 -13.39
CA VAL A 53 -3.97 3.95 -14.04
C VAL A 53 -2.54 4.29 -13.63
N ILE A 54 -1.94 3.57 -12.67
CA ILE A 54 -0.57 3.82 -12.18
C ILE A 54 0.32 2.62 -12.43
N THR A 55 -0.08 1.44 -11.93
CA THR A 55 0.70 0.20 -12.05
C THR A 55 0.21 -0.71 -13.17
N GLY A 56 -1.00 -0.48 -13.68
CA GLY A 56 -1.67 -1.36 -14.64
C GLY A 56 -2.39 -2.53 -13.99
N ASP A 57 -2.22 -2.75 -12.68
CA ASP A 57 -2.83 -3.87 -11.98
C ASP A 57 -4.33 -3.63 -11.72
N THR A 58 -5.15 -4.59 -12.08
CA THR A 58 -6.58 -4.65 -11.74
C THR A 58 -6.82 -5.70 -10.66
N ALA A 59 -7.95 -5.59 -9.94
CA ALA A 59 -8.28 -6.58 -8.92
C ALA A 59 -8.36 -8.01 -9.49
N GLY A 60 -8.91 -8.18 -10.70
CA GLY A 60 -8.97 -9.47 -11.39
C GLY A 60 -7.59 -10.02 -11.74
N ALA A 61 -6.67 -9.16 -12.22
CA ALA A 61 -5.30 -9.57 -12.52
C ALA A 61 -4.55 -9.99 -11.25
N ILE A 62 -4.67 -9.23 -10.16
CA ILE A 62 -4.06 -9.57 -8.87
C ILE A 62 -4.58 -10.91 -8.36
N ILE A 63 -5.90 -11.10 -8.34
CA ILE A 63 -6.52 -12.33 -7.86
C ILE A 63 -6.07 -13.53 -8.71
N GLY A 64 -6.16 -13.44 -10.04
CA GLY A 64 -5.73 -14.52 -10.95
C GLY A 64 -4.25 -14.84 -10.81
N ALA A 65 -3.38 -13.83 -10.72
CA ALA A 65 -1.95 -14.02 -10.51
C ALA A 65 -1.65 -14.81 -9.21
N ILE A 66 -2.37 -14.49 -8.14
CA ILE A 66 -2.19 -15.21 -6.87
C ILE A 66 -2.78 -16.61 -6.94
N GLN A 67 -4.03 -16.77 -7.37
CA GLN A 67 -4.73 -18.07 -7.35
C GLN A 67 -4.11 -19.09 -8.29
N ASP A 68 -3.81 -18.68 -9.52
CA ASP A 68 -3.45 -19.62 -10.57
C ASP A 68 -1.93 -19.87 -10.66
N HIS A 69 -1.11 -18.96 -10.11
CA HIS A 69 0.34 -19.03 -10.27
C HIS A 69 1.13 -19.01 -8.96
N ILE A 70 0.84 -18.08 -8.05
CA ILE A 70 1.64 -17.92 -6.84
C ILE A 70 1.23 -18.96 -5.77
N ALA A 71 -0.06 -19.12 -5.51
CA ALA A 71 -0.55 -20.06 -4.50
C ALA A 71 -0.09 -21.50 -4.76
N PRO A 72 -0.15 -22.06 -5.99
CA PRO A 72 0.37 -23.39 -6.28
C PRO A 72 1.87 -23.54 -6.00
N ALA A 73 2.64 -22.46 -6.12
CA ALA A 73 4.09 -22.51 -5.91
C ALA A 73 4.52 -22.51 -4.43
N ILE A 74 3.62 -22.13 -3.51
CA ILE A 74 3.92 -22.01 -2.07
C ILE A 74 3.12 -22.93 -1.17
N LEU A 75 1.96 -23.45 -1.63
CA LEU A 75 1.13 -24.37 -0.84
C LEU A 75 1.88 -25.65 -0.46
N GLY A 76 1.74 -26.05 0.81
CA GLY A 76 2.37 -27.22 1.38
C GLY A 76 3.85 -27.04 1.77
N ARG A 77 4.46 -25.92 1.45
CA ARG A 77 5.85 -25.61 1.79
C ARG A 77 5.98 -25.09 3.22
N ASP A 78 7.15 -25.29 3.80
CA ASP A 78 7.46 -24.87 5.16
C ASP A 78 8.04 -23.46 5.18
N LEU A 79 7.63 -22.65 6.14
CA LEU A 79 8.15 -21.29 6.34
C LEU A 79 9.66 -21.28 6.69
N ASP A 80 10.23 -22.42 7.12
CA ASP A 80 11.67 -22.53 7.32
C ASP A 80 12.48 -22.44 6.03
N GLU A 81 11.84 -22.69 4.89
CA GLU A 81 12.39 -22.47 3.56
C GLU A 81 12.13 -21.03 3.05
N PHE A 82 12.26 -20.03 3.92
CA PHE A 82 11.77 -18.67 3.67
C PHE A 82 12.35 -18.02 2.40
N GLU A 83 13.67 -18.16 2.19
CA GLU A 83 14.35 -17.65 1.00
C GLU A 83 13.82 -18.31 -0.28
N ASP A 84 13.64 -19.63 -0.25
CA ASP A 84 13.09 -20.37 -1.38
C ASP A 84 11.60 -20.07 -1.62
N LEU A 85 10.83 -19.80 -0.56
CA LEU A 85 9.44 -19.36 -0.67
C LEU A 85 9.35 -17.99 -1.36
N THR A 86 10.12 -17.01 -0.91
CA THR A 86 10.15 -15.68 -1.52
C THR A 86 10.64 -15.74 -2.97
N ALA A 87 11.66 -16.58 -3.25
CA ALA A 87 12.13 -16.81 -4.60
C ALA A 87 11.05 -17.47 -5.48
N ALA A 88 10.26 -18.42 -4.96
CA ALA A 88 9.16 -19.04 -5.68
C ALA A 88 8.07 -18.03 -6.02
N VAL A 89 7.69 -17.12 -5.09
CA VAL A 89 6.78 -16.02 -5.36
C VAL A 89 7.27 -15.13 -6.50
N GLN A 90 8.56 -14.76 -6.47
CA GLN A 90 9.15 -13.91 -7.52
C GLN A 90 9.20 -14.59 -8.89
N LYS A 91 9.44 -15.88 -8.93
CA LYS A 91 9.57 -16.68 -10.18
C LYS A 91 8.24 -17.15 -10.75
N ALA A 92 7.13 -17.10 -9.98
CA ALA A 92 5.83 -17.65 -10.38
C ALA A 92 5.31 -17.07 -11.70
N LEU A 93 5.55 -15.79 -11.95
CA LEU A 93 5.19 -15.12 -13.21
C LEU A 93 6.00 -13.83 -13.42
N VAL A 94 6.00 -13.33 -14.66
CA VAL A 94 6.66 -12.07 -15.01
C VAL A 94 5.79 -10.89 -14.57
N HIS A 95 6.39 -9.78 -14.13
CA HIS A 95 5.68 -8.61 -13.63
C HIS A 95 4.73 -8.93 -12.45
N ASN A 96 3.48 -8.48 -12.48
CA ASN A 96 2.46 -8.71 -11.43
C ASN A 96 2.95 -8.37 -10.02
N THR A 97 3.62 -7.23 -9.90
CA THR A 97 4.35 -6.84 -8.69
C THR A 97 3.45 -6.62 -7.49
N SER A 98 2.22 -6.13 -7.69
CA SER A 98 1.25 -5.96 -6.59
C SER A 98 0.84 -7.31 -6.00
N ALA A 99 0.57 -8.31 -6.84
CA ALA A 99 0.24 -9.67 -6.39
C ALA A 99 1.39 -10.33 -5.61
N LYS A 100 2.62 -10.20 -6.13
CA LYS A 100 3.82 -10.72 -5.47
C LYS A 100 4.08 -10.04 -4.14
N ALA A 101 3.96 -8.71 -4.09
CA ALA A 101 4.16 -7.94 -2.87
C ALA A 101 3.16 -8.34 -1.77
N ALA A 102 1.89 -8.56 -2.12
CA ALA A 102 0.89 -9.00 -1.15
C ALA A 102 1.24 -10.35 -0.51
N VAL A 103 1.67 -11.31 -1.32
CA VAL A 103 2.06 -12.63 -0.80
C VAL A 103 3.38 -12.55 -0.02
N ASP A 104 4.34 -11.75 -0.48
CA ASP A 104 5.61 -11.51 0.22
C ASP A 104 5.36 -10.87 1.60
N MET A 105 4.50 -9.86 1.70
CA MET A 105 4.11 -9.25 2.98
C MET A 105 3.50 -10.29 3.93
N ALA A 106 2.60 -11.15 3.43
CA ALA A 106 1.99 -12.20 4.25
C ALA A 106 3.01 -13.24 4.74
N LEU A 107 4.03 -13.57 3.94
CA LEU A 107 5.14 -14.44 4.35
C LEU A 107 5.99 -13.79 5.45
N TRP A 108 6.33 -12.50 5.31
CA TRP A 108 7.06 -11.75 6.33
C TRP A 108 6.25 -11.62 7.63
N ASP A 109 4.94 -11.43 7.54
CA ASP A 109 4.06 -11.39 8.72
C ASP A 109 4.07 -12.73 9.46
N LEU A 110 3.96 -13.87 8.77
CA LEU A 110 4.11 -15.19 9.36
C LEU A 110 5.50 -15.39 9.99
N LEU A 111 6.54 -14.92 9.34
CA LEU A 111 7.90 -15.02 9.87
C LEU A 111 8.06 -14.21 11.17
N GLY A 112 7.49 -13.00 11.20
CA GLY A 112 7.43 -12.17 12.39
C GLY A 112 6.69 -12.84 13.54
N GLN A 113 5.55 -13.47 13.26
CA GLN A 113 4.78 -14.25 14.25
C GLN A 113 5.59 -15.45 14.76
N LYS A 114 6.25 -16.20 13.86
CA LYS A 114 7.05 -17.36 14.20
C LYS A 114 8.19 -17.03 15.17
N TYR A 115 8.88 -15.92 14.95
CA TYR A 115 10.01 -15.49 15.80
C TYR A 115 9.60 -14.53 16.91
N ASN A 116 8.29 -14.21 17.04
CA ASN A 116 7.76 -13.23 18.00
C ASN A 116 8.53 -11.89 17.90
N ALA A 117 8.78 -11.44 16.68
CA ALA A 117 9.54 -10.23 16.38
C ALA A 117 8.80 -9.37 15.34
N PRO A 118 8.65 -8.07 15.56
CA PRO A 118 8.07 -7.21 14.53
C PRO A 118 8.95 -7.17 13.28
N VAL A 119 8.31 -7.23 12.11
CA VAL A 119 9.01 -7.30 10.81
C VAL A 119 10.02 -6.17 10.63
N TYR A 120 9.71 -4.94 11.07
CA TYR A 120 10.65 -3.82 10.96
C TYR A 120 12.00 -4.08 11.67
N ARG A 121 11.99 -4.83 12.78
CA ARG A 121 13.25 -5.22 13.47
C ARG A 121 14.02 -6.27 12.70
N MET A 122 13.31 -7.22 12.11
CA MET A 122 13.93 -8.25 11.27
C MET A 122 14.59 -7.66 10.03
N LEU A 123 14.02 -6.56 9.51
CA LEU A 123 14.58 -5.78 8.40
C LEU A 123 15.67 -4.77 8.84
N GLY A 124 16.14 -4.83 10.09
CA GLY A 124 17.22 -3.98 10.58
C GLY A 124 16.77 -2.56 10.99
N GLY A 125 15.46 -2.34 11.21
CA GLY A 125 14.93 -1.04 11.61
C GLY A 125 15.43 -0.58 12.97
N ALA A 126 16.06 0.59 13.01
CA ALA A 126 16.62 1.19 14.22
C ALA A 126 15.96 2.53 14.59
N ARG A 127 15.23 3.16 13.69
CA ARG A 127 14.60 4.46 13.94
C ARG A 127 13.39 4.32 14.82
N LYS A 128 13.34 5.08 15.91
CA LYS A 128 12.21 5.12 16.85
C LYS A 128 11.11 6.07 16.41
N ASN A 129 11.47 7.15 15.72
CA ASN A 129 10.56 8.19 15.25
C ASN A 129 10.68 8.34 13.75
N ILE A 130 9.56 8.36 13.07
CA ILE A 130 9.45 8.58 11.62
C ILE A 130 8.52 9.77 11.42
N VAL A 131 9.02 10.80 10.71
CA VAL A 131 8.22 11.94 10.28
C VAL A 131 7.49 11.55 9.00
N THR A 132 6.20 11.88 8.91
CA THR A 132 5.38 11.66 7.71
C THR A 132 4.82 12.99 7.20
N ASP A 133 4.52 13.04 5.91
CA ASP A 133 3.75 14.12 5.31
C ASP A 133 2.23 13.82 5.31
N ILE A 134 1.44 14.82 4.93
CA ILE A 134 0.07 14.63 4.47
C ILE A 134 -0.10 15.23 3.07
N THR A 135 -0.84 14.52 2.21
CA THR A 135 -1.08 14.98 0.85
C THR A 135 -2.24 15.96 0.78
N ILE A 136 -2.00 17.13 0.20
CA ILE A 136 -3.03 18.09 -0.22
C ILE A 136 -3.43 17.75 -1.64
N SER A 137 -4.72 17.40 -1.84
CA SER A 137 -5.29 17.08 -3.15
C SER A 137 -5.29 18.29 -4.08
N VAL A 138 -5.28 18.05 -5.40
CA VAL A 138 -5.38 19.12 -6.39
C VAL A 138 -6.82 19.65 -6.44
N ASN A 139 -7.00 20.88 -6.01
CA ASN A 139 -8.27 21.61 -5.91
C ASN A 139 -8.06 23.10 -6.30
N PRO A 140 -9.08 23.96 -6.29
CA PRO A 140 -8.87 25.40 -6.37
C PRO A 140 -7.94 25.93 -5.27
N PRO A 141 -7.16 27.02 -5.52
CA PRO A 141 -6.16 27.56 -4.59
C PRO A 141 -6.68 27.78 -3.15
N GLU A 142 -7.89 28.33 -3.02
CA GLU A 142 -8.51 28.65 -1.73
C GLU A 142 -8.85 27.38 -0.92
N GLU A 143 -9.28 26.32 -1.61
CA GLU A 143 -9.57 25.01 -1.00
C GLU A 143 -8.27 24.35 -0.53
N MET A 144 -7.22 24.36 -1.36
CA MET A 144 -5.91 23.83 -0.99
C MET A 144 -5.29 24.58 0.18
N ALA A 145 -5.44 25.91 0.23
CA ALA A 145 -4.99 26.73 1.36
C ALA A 145 -5.74 26.39 2.65
N ARG A 146 -7.05 26.14 2.59
CA ARG A 146 -7.86 25.69 3.72
C ARG A 146 -7.44 24.29 4.21
N ASP A 147 -7.24 23.36 3.29
CA ASP A 147 -6.81 22.00 3.59
C ASP A 147 -5.42 21.99 4.23
N ALA A 148 -4.51 22.83 3.73
CA ALA A 148 -3.19 23.02 4.29
C ALA A 148 -3.22 23.55 5.74
N ARG A 149 -4.04 24.58 6.02
CA ARG A 149 -4.26 25.07 7.40
C ARG A 149 -4.79 23.99 8.30
N THR A 150 -5.74 23.18 7.81
CA THR A 150 -6.30 22.05 8.57
C THR A 150 -5.24 21.00 8.88
N ALA A 151 -4.36 20.70 7.92
CA ALA A 151 -3.26 19.77 8.11
C ALA A 151 -2.28 20.25 9.19
N ILE A 152 -1.85 21.52 9.15
CA ILE A 152 -0.99 22.14 10.17
C ILE A 152 -1.67 22.10 11.55
N ALA A 153 -2.97 22.45 11.63
CA ALA A 153 -3.71 22.39 12.89
C ALA A 153 -3.80 20.96 13.48
N ARG A 154 -3.66 19.93 12.65
CA ARG A 154 -3.58 18.51 13.07
C ARG A 154 -2.16 18.06 13.45
N GLY A 155 -1.17 18.95 13.39
CA GLY A 155 0.20 18.68 13.79
C GLY A 155 1.12 18.15 12.66
N TYR A 156 0.69 18.23 11.39
CA TYR A 156 1.58 17.94 10.26
C TYR A 156 2.47 19.17 9.98
N ASP A 157 3.75 18.97 9.89
CA ASP A 157 4.77 19.99 9.56
C ASP A 157 5.35 19.79 8.15
N CYS A 158 4.95 18.74 7.44
CA CYS A 158 5.32 18.46 6.07
C CYS A 158 4.07 18.21 5.20
N LEU A 159 3.92 18.98 4.11
CA LEU A 159 2.80 18.88 3.19
C LEU A 159 3.29 18.42 1.81
N LYS A 160 2.70 17.34 1.28
CA LYS A 160 2.89 16.91 -0.10
C LYS A 160 1.78 17.49 -0.97
N VAL A 161 2.10 18.46 -1.82
CA VAL A 161 1.10 19.16 -2.64
C VAL A 161 0.97 18.51 -4.01
N LYS A 162 -0.25 18.16 -4.43
CA LYS A 162 -0.54 17.64 -5.78
C LYS A 162 -0.75 18.79 -6.76
N VAL A 163 -0.08 18.67 -7.93
CA VAL A 163 -0.11 19.62 -9.06
C VAL A 163 -0.14 18.83 -10.37
N GLY A 164 -0.18 19.50 -11.53
CA GLY A 164 0.01 18.87 -12.85
C GLY A 164 -1.25 18.80 -13.70
N ILE A 165 -2.32 19.60 -13.39
CA ILE A 165 -3.49 19.74 -14.25
C ILE A 165 -3.35 20.98 -15.14
N ASP A 166 -2.98 22.11 -14.56
CA ASP A 166 -2.87 23.43 -15.21
C ASP A 166 -1.65 24.13 -14.62
N PRO A 167 -0.57 24.32 -15.40
CA PRO A 167 0.69 24.89 -14.89
C PRO A 167 0.56 26.30 -14.34
N GLU A 168 -0.29 27.17 -14.94
CA GLU A 168 -0.47 28.55 -14.46
C GLU A 168 -1.23 28.54 -13.14
N LEU A 169 -2.29 27.75 -13.05
CA LEU A 169 -3.06 27.58 -11.82
C LEU A 169 -2.27 26.87 -10.73
N ASP A 170 -1.32 25.99 -11.09
CA ASP A 170 -0.46 25.31 -10.12
C ASP A 170 0.45 26.30 -9.38
N VAL A 171 0.93 27.35 -10.05
CA VAL A 171 1.66 28.44 -9.39
C VAL A 171 0.78 29.15 -8.36
N ALA A 172 -0.46 29.46 -8.72
CA ALA A 172 -1.42 30.07 -7.81
C ALA A 172 -1.78 29.16 -6.63
N ARG A 173 -1.94 27.86 -6.88
CA ARG A 173 -2.16 26.83 -5.84
C ARG A 173 -1.03 26.79 -4.81
N LEU A 174 0.22 26.72 -5.29
CA LEU A 174 1.40 26.69 -4.40
C LEU A 174 1.55 27.99 -3.63
N ALA A 175 1.33 29.14 -4.27
CA ALA A 175 1.37 30.46 -3.62
C ALA A 175 0.33 30.54 -2.49
N ALA A 176 -0.92 30.14 -2.76
CA ALA A 176 -1.99 30.15 -1.77
C ALA A 176 -1.71 29.22 -0.58
N VAL A 177 -1.19 28.02 -0.83
CA VAL A 177 -0.76 27.11 0.25
C VAL A 177 0.37 27.72 1.06
N ARG A 178 1.41 28.28 0.40
CA ARG A 178 2.55 28.89 1.09
C ARG A 178 2.13 30.10 1.95
N GLU A 179 1.27 30.96 1.42
CA GLU A 179 0.71 32.11 2.17
C GLU A 179 -0.10 31.64 3.39
N ALA A 180 -0.87 30.56 3.24
CA ALA A 180 -1.74 30.04 4.29
C ALA A 180 -1.00 29.43 5.48
N VAL A 181 0.21 28.84 5.27
CA VAL A 181 0.93 28.06 6.30
C VAL A 181 2.32 28.57 6.62
N GLY A 182 2.82 29.55 5.90
CA GLY A 182 4.14 30.14 6.11
C GLY A 182 5.29 29.32 5.50
N LYS A 183 6.49 29.53 6.02
CA LYS A 183 7.71 28.84 5.53
C LYS A 183 7.89 27.47 6.14
#